data_9d171acd364555c516444f22bf864842
#
_entry.id   9d171acd364555c516444f22bf864842
#
_cell.length_a   1.000
_cell.length_b   1.000
_cell.length_c   1.000
_cell.angle_alpha   90.00
_cell.angle_beta   90.00
_cell.angle_gamma   90.00
#
_symmetry.space_group_name_H-M   'P 1'
#
loop_
_entity.id
_entity.type
_entity.pdbx_description
1 polymer ?
#
loop_
_entity_poly.entity_id
_entity_poly.type
_entity_poly.pdbx_seq_one_letter_code
_entity_poly.pdbx_strand_id
1 'polypeptide(L)'
;MKLTCSLGVVPLAGLVLAASATPSTRVGAESLVEQVVDTRLVLAFRVDPAELQKVIPGPWEIAGTAAGPAQNANFNVIFYERMLQQDGAGASMGPSYRFVVFSSLVKPKEASGAASVVSRIYASDPKRVPGPYKNSLLSAVEHHSVIDSGSTEPSAVEETWEVRAPTNHTTITLSVKYERGTPARQKGEGKVYSSVDTTFYRIYRWDLLAEVAKSAPAGIDRVKSYRFNATVPDYVNLFSNAQLVAIISQPMYVRNVWLP
;
A
#
# COMPACT_ATOMS: atom_id res chain seq x y z
N MET A 1 -32.00 42.14 37.95
CA MET A 1 -31.99 40.67 38.15
C MET A 1 -30.65 40.15 37.65
N LYS A 2 -29.66 39.94 38.55
CA LYS A 2 -28.33 39.49 38.20
C LYS A 2 -28.27 37.98 38.44
N LEU A 3 -28.02 37.17 37.37
CA LEU A 3 -27.71 35.77 37.50
C LEU A 3 -26.19 35.60 37.60
N THR A 4 -25.72 35.13 38.74
CA THR A 4 -24.37 34.68 38.97
C THR A 4 -24.26 33.19 38.62
N CYS A 5 -23.42 32.88 37.66
CA CYS A 5 -23.10 31.49 37.29
C CYS A 5 -21.86 31.04 38.07
N SER A 6 -22.01 30.06 38.96
CA SER A 6 -20.97 29.45 39.74
C SER A 6 -20.30 28.34 38.93
N LEU A 7 -18.97 28.46 38.66
CA LEU A 7 -18.19 27.39 38.09
C LEU A 7 -17.70 26.46 39.24
N GLY A 8 -18.21 25.23 39.23
CA GLY A 8 -17.70 24.17 40.08
C GLY A 8 -16.41 23.57 39.52
N VAL A 9 -15.35 23.67 40.33
CA VAL A 9 -14.05 23.02 40.07
C VAL A 9 -14.13 21.57 40.55
N VAL A 10 -13.96 20.62 39.65
CA VAL A 10 -13.83 19.19 40.00
C VAL A 10 -12.34 18.88 40.17
N PRO A 11 -11.89 18.31 41.29
CA PRO A 11 -10.50 17.91 41.44
C PRO A 11 -10.17 16.66 40.67
N LEU A 12 -9.14 16.71 39.84
CA LEU A 12 -8.57 15.57 39.11
C LEU A 12 -7.76 14.71 40.12
N ALA A 13 -8.30 13.53 40.45
CA ALA A 13 -7.56 12.54 41.22
C ALA A 13 -6.48 11.92 40.36
N GLY A 14 -5.23 12.15 40.65
CA GLY A 14 -4.08 11.58 40.00
C GLY A 14 -3.97 10.06 40.25
N LEU A 15 -4.12 9.27 39.19
CA LEU A 15 -3.83 7.83 39.22
C LEU A 15 -2.31 7.65 38.95
N VAL A 16 -1.56 7.32 40.01
CA VAL A 16 -0.13 6.93 39.89
C VAL A 16 -0.10 5.48 39.39
N LEU A 17 0.16 5.28 38.09
CA LEU A 17 0.49 3.97 37.54
C LEU A 17 1.95 3.64 37.90
N ALA A 18 2.13 2.65 38.78
CA ALA A 18 3.41 2.00 39.00
C ALA A 18 3.85 1.28 37.71
N ALA A 19 4.89 1.77 37.06
CA ALA A 19 5.52 1.12 35.94
C ALA A 19 6.28 -0.11 36.43
N SER A 20 5.71 -1.28 36.26
CA SER A 20 6.42 -2.57 36.37
C SER A 20 7.39 -2.67 35.19
N ALA A 21 8.67 -2.56 35.46
CA ALA A 21 9.73 -2.83 34.49
C ALA A 21 9.74 -4.33 34.16
N THR A 22 9.06 -4.72 33.09
CA THR A 22 9.27 -6.03 32.46
C THR A 22 10.67 -6.05 31.84
N PRO A 23 11.45 -7.15 32.01
CA PRO A 23 12.75 -7.24 31.37
C PRO A 23 12.55 -7.20 29.86
N SER A 24 13.09 -6.17 29.24
CA SER A 24 13.15 -6.03 27.80
C SER A 24 14.03 -7.16 27.25
N THR A 25 13.41 -8.19 26.67
CA THR A 25 14.12 -9.08 25.77
C THR A 25 14.80 -8.20 24.72
N ARG A 26 16.11 -8.31 24.57
CA ARG A 26 16.87 -7.63 23.52
C ARG A 26 16.26 -7.98 22.17
N VAL A 27 15.35 -7.17 21.69
CA VAL A 27 15.00 -7.13 20.28
C VAL A 27 16.28 -6.67 19.59
N GLY A 28 16.76 -7.44 18.61
CA GLY A 28 17.93 -7.05 17.81
C GLY A 28 17.72 -5.59 17.33
N ALA A 29 18.80 -4.81 17.29
CA ALA A 29 18.67 -3.42 16.85
C ALA A 29 18.24 -3.41 15.39
N GLU A 30 17.09 -2.79 15.11
CA GLU A 30 16.61 -2.59 13.74
C GLU A 30 17.67 -1.85 12.91
N SER A 31 17.92 -2.31 11.70
CA SER A 31 18.87 -1.67 10.78
C SER A 31 18.17 -1.06 9.58
N LEU A 32 18.44 0.22 9.32
CA LEU A 32 17.98 0.88 8.10
C LEU A 32 18.72 0.28 6.91
N VAL A 33 18.00 -0.24 5.93
CA VAL A 33 18.59 -0.91 4.77
C VAL A 33 18.24 -0.22 3.45
N GLU A 34 17.18 0.59 3.42
CA GLU A 34 16.76 1.25 2.19
C GLU A 34 15.93 2.50 2.49
N GLN A 35 16.12 3.53 1.66
CA GLN A 35 15.31 4.74 1.63
C GLN A 35 14.79 4.92 0.21
N VAL A 36 13.50 5.22 0.07
CA VAL A 36 12.89 5.36 -1.26
C VAL A 36 11.94 6.54 -1.34
N VAL A 37 11.82 7.07 -2.55
CA VAL A 37 10.78 8.01 -2.94
C VAL A 37 10.07 7.44 -4.15
N ASP A 38 8.77 7.25 -4.02
CA ASP A 38 7.90 6.70 -5.07
C ASP A 38 6.73 7.65 -5.35
N THR A 39 6.18 7.59 -6.56
CA THR A 39 4.76 7.85 -6.81
C THR A 39 4.04 6.53 -6.95
N ARG A 40 2.76 6.49 -6.60
CA ARG A 40 1.97 5.25 -6.63
C ARG A 40 0.54 5.50 -7.04
N LEU A 41 -0.03 4.51 -7.72
CA LEU A 41 -1.47 4.38 -7.88
C LEU A 41 -1.90 3.04 -7.29
N VAL A 42 -2.84 3.07 -6.35
CA VAL A 42 -3.34 1.90 -5.65
C VAL A 42 -4.76 1.59 -6.12
N LEU A 43 -4.96 0.41 -6.65
CA LEU A 43 -6.29 -0.19 -6.87
C LEU A 43 -6.56 -1.15 -5.72
N ALA A 44 -7.52 -0.82 -4.88
CA ALA A 44 -7.92 -1.66 -3.75
C ALA A 44 -9.18 -2.45 -4.13
N PHE A 45 -9.10 -3.78 -4.07
CA PHE A 45 -10.16 -4.69 -4.44
C PHE A 45 -10.68 -5.47 -3.24
N ARG A 46 -11.96 -5.80 -3.28
CA ARG A 46 -12.54 -6.90 -2.53
C ARG A 46 -12.64 -8.09 -3.45
N VAL A 47 -11.95 -9.16 -3.10
CA VAL A 47 -11.93 -10.43 -3.81
C VAL A 47 -12.40 -11.55 -2.90
N ASP A 48 -12.73 -12.71 -3.48
CA ASP A 48 -13.10 -13.89 -2.70
C ASP A 48 -11.94 -14.31 -1.78
N PRO A 49 -12.14 -14.31 -0.45
CA PRO A 49 -11.08 -14.69 0.49
C PRO A 49 -10.59 -16.12 0.31
N ALA A 50 -11.44 -17.06 -0.14
CA ALA A 50 -11.05 -18.45 -0.36
C ALA A 50 -10.12 -18.58 -1.59
N GLU A 51 -10.39 -17.85 -2.67
CA GLU A 51 -9.49 -17.79 -3.82
C GLU A 51 -8.18 -17.07 -3.47
N LEU A 52 -8.25 -15.98 -2.71
CA LEU A 52 -7.06 -15.26 -2.27
C LEU A 52 -6.17 -16.12 -1.34
N GLN A 53 -6.78 -16.93 -0.48
CA GLN A 53 -6.03 -17.81 0.43
C GLN A 53 -5.21 -18.88 -0.31
N LYS A 54 -5.54 -19.22 -1.57
CA LYS A 54 -4.76 -20.18 -2.37
C LYS A 54 -3.40 -19.61 -2.79
N VAL A 55 -3.29 -18.28 -2.90
CA VAL A 55 -2.04 -17.58 -3.28
C VAL A 55 -1.32 -16.93 -2.08
N ILE A 56 -1.97 -16.91 -0.92
CA ILE A 56 -1.40 -16.46 0.35
C ILE A 56 -1.22 -17.67 1.26
N PRO A 57 0.02 -18.11 1.52
CA PRO A 57 0.25 -19.31 2.32
C PRO A 57 -0.16 -19.13 3.78
N GLY A 58 -0.47 -20.24 4.46
CA GLY A 58 -0.47 -20.25 5.92
C GLY A 58 0.92 -19.89 6.46
N PRO A 59 1.11 -19.18 7.56
CA PRO A 59 0.21 -19.05 8.72
C PRO A 59 -0.72 -17.81 8.71
N TRP A 60 -1.02 -17.28 7.57
CA TRP A 60 -1.81 -16.04 7.42
C TRP A 60 -3.29 -16.34 7.20
N GLU A 61 -4.14 -15.50 7.78
CA GLU A 61 -5.56 -15.38 7.42
C GLU A 61 -5.79 -14.09 6.65
N ILE A 62 -6.63 -14.14 5.62
CA ILE A 62 -7.01 -12.96 4.86
C ILE A 62 -7.77 -12.00 5.77
N ALA A 63 -7.35 -10.74 5.76
CA ALA A 63 -8.03 -9.66 6.47
C ALA A 63 -8.52 -8.60 5.47
N GLY A 64 -9.65 -7.98 5.78
CA GLY A 64 -10.09 -6.77 5.08
C GLY A 64 -9.53 -5.52 5.76
N THR A 65 -9.38 -4.46 5.01
CA THR A 65 -9.08 -3.13 5.55
C THR A 65 -10.18 -2.71 6.51
N ALA A 66 -9.84 -2.42 7.76
CA ALA A 66 -10.83 -2.20 8.82
C ALA A 66 -11.56 -0.87 8.67
N ALA A 67 -10.89 0.18 8.15
CA ALA A 67 -11.46 1.53 8.04
C ALA A 67 -10.81 2.32 6.90
N GLY A 68 -11.35 3.52 6.64
CA GLY A 68 -10.81 4.46 5.66
C GLY A 68 -11.31 4.21 4.24
N PRO A 69 -10.70 4.86 3.24
CA PRO A 69 -11.19 4.84 1.86
C PRO A 69 -11.24 3.46 1.21
N ALA A 70 -10.40 2.53 1.66
CA ALA A 70 -10.34 1.16 1.16
C ALA A 70 -10.99 0.14 2.11
N GLN A 71 -11.90 0.57 2.99
CA GLN A 71 -12.57 -0.32 3.93
C GLN A 71 -13.19 -1.54 3.22
N ASN A 72 -12.98 -2.73 3.77
CA ASN A 72 -13.38 -4.04 3.23
C ASN A 72 -12.59 -4.51 1.99
N ALA A 73 -11.61 -3.76 1.50
CA ALA A 73 -10.67 -4.30 0.52
C ALA A 73 -9.70 -5.28 1.21
N ASN A 74 -9.35 -6.36 0.52
CA ASN A 74 -8.44 -7.38 1.01
C ASN A 74 -7.27 -7.66 0.05
N PHE A 75 -7.31 -7.09 -1.15
CA PHE A 75 -6.30 -7.26 -2.18
C PHE A 75 -6.00 -5.94 -2.87
N ASN A 76 -4.70 -5.63 -3.06
CA ASN A 76 -4.25 -4.43 -3.71
C ASN A 76 -3.38 -4.74 -4.93
N VAL A 77 -3.63 -4.02 -6.01
CA VAL A 77 -2.71 -3.87 -7.15
C VAL A 77 -2.12 -2.48 -7.06
N ILE A 78 -0.82 -2.41 -6.85
CA ILE A 78 -0.12 -1.15 -6.60
C ILE A 78 0.89 -0.91 -7.72
N PHE A 79 0.69 0.15 -8.48
CA PHE A 79 1.58 0.61 -9.52
C PHE A 79 2.56 1.61 -8.93
N TYR A 80 3.85 1.40 -9.19
CA TYR A 80 4.93 2.20 -8.64
C TYR A 80 5.79 2.81 -9.72
N GLU A 81 6.03 4.09 -9.61
CA GLU A 81 7.17 4.74 -10.24
C GLU A 81 8.17 5.11 -9.14
N ARG A 82 9.27 4.39 -9.08
CA ARG A 82 10.34 4.65 -8.13
C ARG A 82 11.27 5.73 -8.66
N MET A 83 11.26 6.87 -8.03
CA MET A 83 12.07 8.03 -8.43
C MET A 83 13.46 8.00 -7.81
N LEU A 84 13.56 7.55 -6.55
CA LEU A 84 14.80 7.45 -5.80
C LEU A 84 14.85 6.15 -5.01
N GLN A 85 16.00 5.49 -5.03
CA GLN A 85 16.32 4.38 -4.15
C GLN A 85 17.75 4.54 -3.65
N GLN A 86 17.92 4.54 -2.35
CA GLN A 86 19.20 4.60 -1.66
C GLN A 86 19.31 3.46 -0.67
N ASP A 87 20.53 3.00 -0.42
CA ASP A 87 20.81 2.06 0.67
C ASP A 87 20.70 2.74 2.04
N GLY A 88 20.95 2.01 3.12
CA GLY A 88 20.90 2.54 4.49
C GLY A 88 21.94 3.62 4.78
N ALA A 89 23.00 3.72 3.98
CA ALA A 89 24.05 4.74 4.08
C ALA A 89 23.77 5.97 3.20
N GLY A 90 22.70 5.95 2.40
CA GLY A 90 22.32 7.03 1.50
C GLY A 90 22.95 6.95 0.11
N ALA A 91 23.68 5.88 -0.22
CA ALA A 91 24.23 5.69 -1.54
C ALA A 91 23.14 5.29 -2.54
N SER A 92 23.17 5.87 -3.77
CA SER A 92 22.19 5.56 -4.81
C SER A 92 22.28 4.10 -5.25
N MET A 93 21.16 3.43 -5.37
CA MET A 93 21.04 2.06 -5.86
C MET A 93 20.72 1.98 -7.36
N GLY A 94 20.82 3.06 -8.10
CA GLY A 94 20.67 3.15 -9.56
C GLY A 94 19.52 4.06 -10.02
N PRO A 95 19.20 4.07 -11.33
CA PRO A 95 18.19 4.97 -11.90
C PRO A 95 16.78 4.66 -11.46
N SER A 96 15.83 5.56 -11.75
CA SER A 96 14.39 5.33 -11.57
C SER A 96 13.93 4.08 -12.34
N TYR A 97 12.91 3.41 -11.82
CA TYR A 97 12.33 2.23 -12.46
C TYR A 97 10.86 2.02 -12.01
N ARG A 98 10.16 1.16 -12.75
CA ARG A 98 8.73 0.90 -12.56
C ARG A 98 8.49 -0.55 -12.19
N PHE A 99 7.47 -0.75 -11.37
CA PHE A 99 7.03 -2.09 -10.98
C PHE A 99 5.59 -2.09 -10.48
N VAL A 100 4.97 -3.26 -10.50
CA VAL A 100 3.62 -3.48 -9.99
C VAL A 100 3.67 -4.54 -8.92
N VAL A 101 3.00 -4.31 -7.81
CA VAL A 101 2.94 -5.20 -6.64
C VAL A 101 1.53 -5.68 -6.40
N PHE A 102 1.38 -6.98 -6.22
CA PHE A 102 0.18 -7.58 -5.64
C PHE A 102 0.41 -7.81 -4.16
N SER A 103 -0.45 -7.24 -3.35
CA SER A 103 -0.35 -7.38 -1.90
C SER A 103 -1.73 -7.58 -1.27
N SER A 104 -1.73 -8.27 -0.14
CA SER A 104 -2.94 -8.56 0.64
C SER A 104 -2.75 -8.11 2.07
N LEU A 105 -3.83 -7.63 2.67
CA LEU A 105 -3.87 -7.43 4.10
C LEU A 105 -4.19 -8.75 4.76
N VAL A 106 -3.41 -9.10 5.76
CA VAL A 106 -3.52 -10.37 6.49
C VAL A 106 -3.38 -10.15 7.98
N LYS A 107 -3.80 -11.14 8.74
CA LYS A 107 -3.49 -11.27 10.17
C LYS A 107 -2.80 -12.61 10.42
N PRO A 108 -1.82 -12.68 11.33
CA PRO A 108 -1.28 -13.96 11.77
C PRO A 108 -2.35 -14.76 12.48
N LYS A 109 -2.38 -16.09 12.31
CA LYS A 109 -3.33 -16.98 13.01
C LYS A 109 -3.13 -16.99 14.51
N GLU A 110 -1.89 -16.81 14.97
CA GLU A 110 -1.50 -16.97 16.37
C GLU A 110 -1.07 -15.66 17.05
N ALA A 111 -1.20 -14.51 16.37
CA ALA A 111 -0.79 -13.23 16.91
C ALA A 111 -1.81 -12.13 16.60
N SER A 112 -1.74 -11.04 17.37
CA SER A 112 -2.55 -9.85 17.12
C SER A 112 -1.86 -8.91 16.12
N GLY A 113 -2.66 -8.13 15.40
CA GLY A 113 -2.21 -7.10 14.49
C GLY A 113 -2.40 -7.45 13.01
N ALA A 114 -2.43 -6.41 12.20
CA ALA A 114 -2.51 -6.53 10.74
C ALA A 114 -1.10 -6.45 10.14
N ALA A 115 -0.90 -7.18 9.05
CA ALA A 115 0.32 -7.13 8.25
C ALA A 115 -0.04 -7.15 6.77
N SER A 116 0.92 -6.81 5.91
CA SER A 116 0.78 -6.98 4.48
C SER A 116 1.64 -8.15 4.00
N VAL A 117 1.11 -8.93 3.07
CA VAL A 117 1.88 -9.96 2.36
C VAL A 117 1.98 -9.56 0.89
N VAL A 118 3.20 -9.52 0.37
CA VAL A 118 3.48 -9.34 -1.06
C VAL A 118 3.44 -10.71 -1.71
N SER A 119 2.49 -10.90 -2.62
CA SER A 119 2.28 -12.18 -3.28
C SER A 119 2.90 -12.26 -4.68
N ARG A 120 3.06 -11.12 -5.36
CA ARG A 120 3.69 -11.05 -6.69
C ARG A 120 4.24 -9.65 -6.95
N ILE A 121 5.37 -9.60 -7.67
CA ILE A 121 5.95 -8.35 -8.16
C ILE A 121 6.30 -8.49 -9.63
N TYR A 122 5.91 -7.51 -10.44
CA TYR A 122 6.29 -7.36 -11.85
C TYR A 122 7.16 -6.14 -11.96
N ALA A 123 8.43 -6.29 -12.34
CA ALA A 123 9.40 -5.21 -12.31
C ALA A 123 10.27 -5.16 -13.55
N SER A 124 10.59 -3.94 -14.02
CA SER A 124 11.58 -3.74 -15.07
C SER A 124 13.02 -4.05 -14.61
N ASP A 125 13.26 -4.01 -13.30
CA ASP A 125 14.48 -4.49 -12.66
C ASP A 125 14.17 -5.29 -11.39
N PRO A 126 13.97 -6.62 -11.50
CA PRO A 126 13.63 -7.47 -10.36
C PRO A 126 14.69 -7.53 -9.26
N LYS A 127 15.95 -7.22 -9.59
CA LYS A 127 17.05 -7.27 -8.60
C LYS A 127 17.00 -6.10 -7.63
N ARG A 128 16.34 -4.99 -8.03
CA ARG A 128 16.23 -3.76 -7.25
C ARG A 128 14.94 -3.65 -6.46
N VAL A 129 14.01 -4.57 -6.65
CA VAL A 129 12.75 -4.56 -5.90
C VAL A 129 13.04 -4.75 -4.42
N PRO A 130 12.34 -4.03 -3.52
CA PRO A 130 12.64 -4.03 -2.09
C PRO A 130 12.64 -5.44 -1.51
N GLY A 131 13.78 -5.81 -1.00
CA GLY A 131 14.00 -7.03 -0.27
C GLY A 131 13.84 -8.30 -1.12
N PRO A 132 14.37 -9.39 -0.62
CA PRO A 132 14.29 -10.68 -1.28
C PRO A 132 12.92 -11.32 -1.07
N TYR A 133 11.84 -10.65 -1.53
CA TYR A 133 10.51 -11.26 -1.50
C TYR A 133 10.42 -12.54 -2.35
N LYS A 134 11.41 -12.79 -3.22
CA LYS A 134 11.57 -14.01 -4.03
C LYS A 134 10.40 -14.34 -4.97
N ASN A 135 9.52 -13.36 -5.20
CA ASN A 135 8.33 -13.48 -6.04
C ASN A 135 8.27 -12.42 -7.16
N SER A 136 9.44 -11.85 -7.51
CA SER A 136 9.58 -10.84 -8.56
C SER A 136 9.82 -11.48 -9.91
N LEU A 137 9.13 -10.99 -10.93
CA LEU A 137 9.27 -11.38 -12.33
C LEU A 137 9.78 -10.21 -13.17
N LEU A 138 10.72 -10.48 -14.07
CA LEU A 138 11.15 -9.51 -15.08
C LEU A 138 9.99 -9.20 -16.00
N SER A 139 9.70 -7.91 -16.16
CA SER A 139 8.55 -7.44 -16.91
C SER A 139 8.88 -6.11 -17.61
N ALA A 140 8.37 -5.94 -18.83
CA ALA A 140 8.24 -4.60 -19.38
C ALA A 140 7.13 -3.88 -18.61
N VAL A 141 7.42 -2.67 -18.10
CA VAL A 141 6.46 -1.83 -17.38
C VAL A 141 6.48 -0.45 -17.99
N GLU A 142 5.41 -0.09 -18.66
CA GLU A 142 5.22 1.20 -19.30
C GLU A 142 4.23 2.03 -18.49
N HIS A 143 4.48 3.34 -18.39
CA HIS A 143 3.60 4.29 -17.70
C HIS A 143 3.57 5.60 -18.47
N HIS A 144 2.38 6.10 -18.70
CA HIS A 144 2.12 7.45 -19.22
C HIS A 144 1.17 8.16 -18.26
N SER A 145 1.50 9.40 -17.93
CA SER A 145 0.65 10.24 -17.09
C SER A 145 0.55 11.63 -17.72
N VAL A 146 -0.69 12.14 -17.79
CA VAL A 146 -0.99 13.50 -18.24
C VAL A 146 -1.76 14.20 -17.13
N ILE A 147 -1.29 15.36 -16.71
CA ILE A 147 -1.96 16.21 -15.74
C ILE A 147 -2.44 17.45 -16.49
N ASP A 148 -3.75 17.59 -16.60
CA ASP A 148 -4.38 18.80 -17.13
C ASP A 148 -4.74 19.73 -15.96
N SER A 149 -4.11 20.91 -15.96
CA SER A 149 -4.28 21.95 -14.94
C SER A 149 -4.99 23.17 -15.53
N GLY A 150 -6.20 22.97 -16.04
CA GLY A 150 -7.03 24.08 -16.53
C GLY A 150 -7.26 25.16 -15.43
N SER A 151 -7.38 26.42 -15.84
CA SER A 151 -7.51 27.55 -14.90
C SER A 151 -8.89 27.63 -14.22
N THR A 152 -9.89 26.93 -14.72
CA THR A 152 -11.31 27.02 -14.29
C THR A 152 -11.92 25.71 -13.81
N GLU A 153 -11.23 24.60 -14.02
CA GLU A 153 -11.70 23.24 -13.68
C GLU A 153 -10.75 22.58 -12.69
N PRO A 154 -11.22 21.63 -11.86
CA PRO A 154 -10.32 20.79 -11.09
C PRO A 154 -9.32 20.10 -12.00
N SER A 155 -8.04 20.06 -11.62
CA SER A 155 -7.03 19.34 -12.37
C SER A 155 -7.47 17.92 -12.62
N ALA A 156 -7.38 17.46 -13.86
CA ALA A 156 -7.61 16.07 -14.24
C ALA A 156 -6.27 15.35 -14.40
N VAL A 157 -6.26 14.08 -13.99
CA VAL A 157 -5.13 13.17 -14.21
C VAL A 157 -5.61 12.02 -15.09
N GLU A 158 -4.84 11.72 -16.12
CA GLU A 158 -5.02 10.53 -16.93
C GLU A 158 -3.76 9.69 -16.82
N GLU A 159 -3.90 8.44 -16.38
CA GLU A 159 -2.81 7.49 -16.25
C GLU A 159 -3.09 6.23 -17.05
N THR A 160 -2.07 5.75 -17.76
CA THR A 160 -2.08 4.44 -18.40
C THR A 160 -0.86 3.65 -17.98
N TRP A 161 -1.09 2.39 -17.65
CA TRP A 161 -0.06 1.44 -17.29
C TRP A 161 -0.19 0.19 -18.14
N GLU A 162 0.92 -0.33 -18.61
CA GLU A 162 1.00 -1.61 -19.28
C GLU A 162 2.15 -2.43 -18.72
N VAL A 163 1.86 -3.68 -18.36
CA VAL A 163 2.82 -4.65 -17.83
C VAL A 163 2.78 -5.89 -18.69
N ARG A 164 3.93 -6.35 -19.15
CA ARG A 164 4.09 -7.60 -19.87
C ARG A 164 5.20 -8.41 -19.24
N ALA A 165 4.88 -9.60 -18.72
CA ALA A 165 5.84 -10.56 -18.19
C ALA A 165 5.83 -11.84 -19.04
N PRO A 166 6.76 -11.97 -20.01
CA PRO A 166 6.75 -13.09 -20.96
C PRO A 166 6.92 -14.45 -20.30
N THR A 167 7.67 -14.53 -19.21
CA THR A 167 7.99 -15.81 -18.53
C THR A 167 6.78 -16.57 -18.00
N ASN A 168 5.69 -15.86 -17.69
CA ASN A 168 4.45 -16.46 -17.22
C ASN A 168 3.21 -15.97 -17.97
N HIS A 169 3.38 -15.40 -19.17
CA HIS A 169 2.31 -14.90 -20.03
C HIS A 169 1.38 -13.89 -19.35
N THR A 170 1.91 -13.10 -18.42
CA THR A 170 1.11 -12.06 -17.74
C THR A 170 1.01 -10.81 -18.60
N THR A 171 -0.20 -10.27 -18.66
CA THR A 171 -0.47 -8.91 -19.15
C THR A 171 -1.38 -8.21 -18.16
N ILE A 172 -1.00 -6.99 -17.76
CA ILE A 172 -1.83 -6.11 -16.93
C ILE A 172 -1.93 -4.77 -17.65
N THR A 173 -3.14 -4.27 -17.82
CA THR A 173 -3.39 -2.95 -18.39
C THR A 173 -4.30 -2.15 -17.48
N LEU A 174 -3.97 -0.89 -17.30
CA LEU A 174 -4.81 0.09 -16.60
C LEU A 174 -4.89 1.36 -17.44
N SER A 175 -6.09 1.88 -17.59
CA SER A 175 -6.34 3.24 -18.05
C SER A 175 -7.34 3.87 -17.09
N VAL A 176 -6.98 4.99 -16.50
CA VAL A 176 -7.85 5.72 -15.57
C VAL A 176 -7.72 7.21 -15.80
N LYS A 177 -8.88 7.90 -15.79
CA LYS A 177 -8.96 9.36 -15.78
C LYS A 177 -9.81 9.80 -14.61
N TYR A 178 -9.30 10.72 -13.80
CA TYR A 178 -10.00 11.21 -12.62
C TYR A 178 -9.70 12.68 -12.35
N GLU A 179 -10.64 13.35 -11.69
CA GLU A 179 -10.41 14.69 -11.14
C GLU A 179 -9.64 14.58 -9.83
N ARG A 180 -8.67 15.47 -9.65
CA ARG A 180 -7.92 15.55 -8.41
C ARG A 180 -8.78 16.04 -7.26
N GLY A 181 -8.49 15.51 -6.09
CA GLY A 181 -9.05 15.97 -4.83
C GLY A 181 -8.01 16.66 -3.96
N THR A 182 -8.36 16.89 -2.71
CA THR A 182 -7.41 17.41 -1.73
C THR A 182 -6.59 16.25 -1.17
N PRO A 183 -5.26 16.25 -1.33
CA PRO A 183 -4.43 15.21 -0.74
C PRO A 183 -4.38 15.35 0.78
N ALA A 184 -4.39 14.22 1.48
CA ALA A 184 -4.16 14.13 2.91
C ALA A 184 -2.79 13.53 3.20
N ARG A 185 -2.03 14.13 4.13
CA ARG A 185 -0.76 13.57 4.57
C ARG A 185 -0.99 12.48 5.60
N GLN A 186 -0.30 11.37 5.42
CA GLN A 186 -0.36 10.21 6.30
C GLN A 186 1.04 9.71 6.62
N LYS A 187 1.24 9.30 7.88
CA LYS A 187 2.45 8.63 8.33
C LYS A 187 2.07 7.32 8.99
N GLY A 188 2.94 6.35 8.88
CA GLY A 188 2.67 5.07 9.50
C GLY A 188 3.86 4.14 9.47
N GLU A 189 3.65 2.99 10.10
CA GLU A 189 4.57 1.87 10.13
C GLU A 189 3.79 0.58 9.87
N GLY A 190 4.45 -0.39 9.27
CA GLY A 190 3.86 -1.71 9.09
C GLY A 190 4.87 -2.77 8.69
N LYS A 191 4.54 -4.00 9.00
CA LYS A 191 5.32 -5.18 8.58
C LYS A 191 4.81 -5.67 7.24
N VAL A 192 5.75 -5.93 6.33
CA VAL A 192 5.46 -6.45 4.99
C VAL A 192 6.22 -7.75 4.80
N TYR A 193 5.49 -8.82 4.61
CA TYR A 193 6.00 -10.18 4.51
C TYR A 193 6.05 -10.66 3.06
N SER A 194 6.86 -11.69 2.80
CA SER A 194 6.87 -12.42 1.55
C SER A 194 5.86 -13.57 1.58
N SER A 195 5.16 -13.81 0.47
CA SER A 195 4.33 -15.01 0.32
C SER A 195 5.15 -16.29 0.09
N VAL A 196 6.41 -16.15 -0.34
CA VAL A 196 7.30 -17.28 -0.65
C VAL A 196 8.14 -17.68 0.57
N ASP A 197 8.44 -16.70 1.44
CA ASP A 197 9.22 -16.91 2.67
C ASP A 197 8.47 -16.23 3.81
N THR A 198 7.66 -16.99 4.53
CA THR A 198 6.78 -16.49 5.58
C THR A 198 7.50 -15.98 6.82
N THR A 199 8.80 -16.31 6.95
CA THR A 199 9.65 -15.81 8.03
C THR A 199 10.32 -14.48 7.68
N PHE A 200 10.40 -14.18 6.38
CA PHE A 200 11.01 -12.95 5.90
C PHE A 200 10.02 -11.79 5.91
N TYR A 201 10.39 -10.70 6.58
CA TYR A 201 9.65 -9.44 6.51
C TYR A 201 10.57 -8.23 6.56
N ARG A 202 10.01 -7.09 6.19
CA ARG A 202 10.59 -5.76 6.32
C ARG A 202 9.66 -4.90 7.16
N ILE A 203 10.23 -3.95 7.88
CA ILE A 203 9.48 -2.91 8.58
C ILE A 203 9.53 -1.66 7.71
N TYR A 204 8.37 -1.18 7.31
CA TYR A 204 8.23 0.02 6.51
C TYR A 204 7.74 1.16 7.40
N ARG A 205 8.49 2.26 7.40
CA ARG A 205 8.06 3.54 7.97
C ARG A 205 7.88 4.52 6.84
N TRP A 206 6.69 5.08 6.71
CA TRP A 206 6.34 5.92 5.57
C TRP A 206 5.78 7.26 5.98
N ASP A 207 5.96 8.23 5.07
CA ASP A 207 5.33 9.55 5.03
C ASP A 207 4.83 9.77 3.61
N LEU A 208 3.53 9.95 3.43
CA LEU A 208 2.90 9.99 2.11
C LEU A 208 1.81 11.06 2.02
N LEU A 209 1.53 11.48 0.80
CA LEU A 209 0.30 12.16 0.44
C LEU A 209 -0.64 11.15 -0.22
N ALA A 210 -1.87 11.06 0.26
CA ALA A 210 -2.92 10.23 -0.34
C ALA A 210 -4.04 11.09 -0.88
N GLU A 211 -4.43 10.84 -2.11
CA GLU A 211 -5.55 11.47 -2.79
C GLU A 211 -6.53 10.39 -3.23
N VAL A 212 -7.77 10.49 -2.78
CA VAL A 212 -8.80 9.49 -3.07
C VAL A 212 -9.55 9.88 -4.33
N ALA A 213 -9.30 9.15 -5.43
CA ALA A 213 -10.05 9.32 -6.68
C ALA A 213 -11.40 8.57 -6.64
N LYS A 214 -11.42 7.39 -5.99
CA LYS A 214 -12.64 6.60 -5.77
C LYS A 214 -12.60 5.92 -4.42
N SER A 215 -13.74 5.91 -3.74
CA SER A 215 -13.96 5.12 -2.52
C SER A 215 -15.43 4.78 -2.40
N ALA A 216 -15.79 3.52 -2.56
CA ALA A 216 -17.16 3.07 -2.35
C ALA A 216 -17.62 3.27 -0.90
N PRO A 217 -16.80 2.95 0.15
CA PRO A 217 -17.21 3.17 1.54
C PRO A 217 -17.42 4.65 1.91
N ALA A 218 -16.64 5.55 1.31
CA ALA A 218 -16.73 6.99 1.59
C ALA A 218 -17.68 7.74 0.64
N GLY A 219 -18.29 7.07 -0.33
CA GLY A 219 -19.16 7.70 -1.34
C GLY A 219 -18.42 8.67 -2.26
N ILE A 220 -17.11 8.49 -2.46
CA ILE A 220 -16.29 9.33 -3.34
C ILE A 220 -16.20 8.67 -4.70
N ASP A 221 -16.56 9.41 -5.76
CA ASP A 221 -16.30 9.02 -7.14
C ASP A 221 -15.95 10.24 -8.00
N ARG A 222 -14.66 10.42 -8.25
CA ARG A 222 -14.09 11.45 -9.13
C ARG A 222 -13.59 10.87 -10.44
N VAL A 223 -13.84 9.57 -10.67
CA VAL A 223 -13.37 8.85 -11.84
C VAL A 223 -14.23 9.18 -13.04
N LYS A 224 -13.63 9.64 -14.13
CA LYS A 224 -14.29 9.92 -15.41
C LYS A 224 -14.28 8.71 -16.32
N SER A 225 -13.19 7.94 -16.30
CA SER A 225 -13.08 6.67 -17.02
C SER A 225 -12.15 5.73 -16.27
N TYR A 226 -12.43 4.43 -16.36
CA TYR A 226 -11.65 3.38 -15.74
C TYR A 226 -11.75 2.10 -16.57
N ARG A 227 -10.60 1.55 -16.88
CA ARG A 227 -10.48 0.22 -17.47
C ARG A 227 -9.27 -0.48 -16.85
N PHE A 228 -9.50 -1.62 -16.27
CA PHE A 228 -8.46 -2.49 -15.76
C PHE A 228 -8.67 -3.91 -16.29
N ASN A 229 -7.61 -4.48 -16.87
CA ASN A 229 -7.59 -5.89 -17.29
C ASN A 229 -6.31 -6.52 -16.78
N ALA A 230 -6.41 -7.74 -16.28
CA ALA A 230 -5.29 -8.52 -15.83
C ALA A 230 -5.46 -9.98 -16.27
N THR A 231 -4.57 -10.42 -17.15
CA THR A 231 -4.39 -11.83 -17.49
C THR A 231 -3.18 -12.31 -16.73
N VAL A 232 -3.41 -12.94 -15.58
CA VAL A 232 -2.38 -13.44 -14.68
C VAL A 232 -2.73 -14.88 -14.34
N PRO A 233 -2.03 -15.88 -14.88
CA PRO A 233 -2.45 -17.29 -14.80
C PRO A 233 -2.77 -17.77 -13.39
N ASP A 234 -1.93 -17.43 -12.41
CA ASP A 234 -2.11 -17.85 -11.02
C ASP A 234 -3.24 -17.09 -10.28
N TYR A 235 -3.81 -16.03 -10.90
CA TYR A 235 -4.78 -15.11 -10.29
C TYR A 235 -6.07 -14.99 -11.11
N VAL A 236 -6.27 -15.85 -12.11
CA VAL A 236 -7.41 -15.73 -13.04
C VAL A 236 -8.75 -15.75 -12.30
N ASN A 237 -8.93 -16.67 -11.36
CA ASN A 237 -10.16 -16.77 -10.56
C ASN A 237 -10.35 -15.59 -9.61
N LEU A 238 -9.25 -14.98 -9.16
CA LEU A 238 -9.28 -13.83 -8.27
C LEU A 238 -9.84 -12.60 -8.98
N PHE A 239 -9.39 -12.35 -10.22
CA PHE A 239 -9.79 -11.17 -10.98
C PHE A 239 -11.18 -11.30 -11.60
N SER A 240 -11.70 -12.53 -11.84
CA SER A 240 -12.99 -12.74 -12.48
C SER A 240 -14.18 -12.12 -11.72
N ASN A 241 -14.09 -12.02 -10.38
CA ASN A 241 -15.12 -11.47 -9.50
C ASN A 241 -14.61 -10.34 -8.59
N ALA A 242 -13.48 -9.74 -8.94
CA ALA A 242 -12.88 -8.67 -8.16
C ALA A 242 -13.77 -7.41 -8.19
N GLN A 243 -14.11 -6.89 -7.02
CA GLN A 243 -14.84 -5.64 -6.89
C GLN A 243 -13.88 -4.51 -6.54
N LEU A 244 -13.78 -3.49 -7.39
CA LEU A 244 -13.00 -2.29 -7.08
C LEU A 244 -13.66 -1.51 -5.95
N VAL A 245 -12.96 -1.37 -4.84
CA VAL A 245 -13.41 -0.63 -3.65
C VAL A 245 -12.91 0.81 -3.68
N ALA A 246 -11.61 0.99 -4.02
CA ALA A 246 -11.01 2.31 -4.05
C ALA A 246 -9.91 2.44 -5.12
N ILE A 247 -9.72 3.69 -5.57
CA ILE A 247 -8.56 4.15 -6.34
C ILE A 247 -7.92 5.27 -5.52
N ILE A 248 -6.65 5.10 -5.16
CA ILE A 248 -5.92 6.04 -4.32
C ILE A 248 -4.61 6.40 -5.03
N SER A 249 -4.47 7.67 -5.39
CA SER A 249 -3.21 8.22 -5.87
C SER A 249 -2.34 8.62 -4.69
N GLN A 250 -1.07 8.30 -4.75
CA GLN A 250 -0.05 8.70 -3.79
C GLN A 250 1.06 9.46 -4.54
N PRO A 251 0.86 10.75 -4.81
CA PRO A 251 1.80 11.55 -5.61
C PRO A 251 3.15 11.75 -4.91
N MET A 252 3.22 11.47 -3.63
CA MET A 252 4.44 11.42 -2.83
C MET A 252 4.34 10.27 -1.84
N TYR A 253 5.29 9.37 -1.90
CA TYR A 253 5.47 8.31 -0.93
C TYR A 253 6.96 8.19 -0.58
N VAL A 254 7.32 8.63 0.61
CA VAL A 254 8.66 8.49 1.16
C VAL A 254 8.66 7.33 2.16
N ARG A 255 9.61 6.43 2.05
CA ARG A 255 9.67 5.26 2.91
C ARG A 255 11.09 4.90 3.31
N ASN A 256 11.26 4.64 4.59
CA ASN A 256 12.42 3.97 5.15
C ASN A 256 12.10 2.48 5.38
N VAL A 257 13.02 1.63 4.99
CA VAL A 257 12.90 0.16 5.10
C VAL A 257 13.91 -0.34 6.11
N TRP A 258 13.44 -1.08 7.09
CA TRP A 258 14.24 -1.61 8.19
C TRP A 258 14.21 -3.14 8.17
N LEU A 259 15.35 -3.73 8.56
CA LEU A 259 15.42 -5.12 9.00
C LEU A 259 15.12 -5.19 10.50
N PRO A 260 14.43 -6.26 10.95
CA PRO A 260 14.23 -6.52 12.37
C PRO A 260 15.54 -6.90 13.07
#